data_39b94db87b1f0cfd9572b5cb6a5a8198
#
_entry.id   39b94db87b1f0cfd9572b5cb6a5a8198
#
_cell.length_a   1.000
_cell.length_b   1.000
_cell.length_c   1.000
_cell.angle_alpha   90.00
_cell.angle_beta   90.00
_cell.angle_gamma   90.00
#
_symmetry.space_group_name_H-M   'P 1'
#
loop_
_entity.id
_entity.type
_entity.pdbx_description
1 polymer ?
#
loop_
_entity_poly.entity_id
_entity_poly.type
_entity_poly.pdbx_seq_one_letter_code
_entity_poly.pdbx_strand_id
1 'polypeptide(L)'
;MNLSIYLVTDDAYFKDRDLVSTIEQAIQGGITALQYRFKNKTSRQMYEELLVLRELTKRYNVELVVNDRVDLALAVSADGVHVGENDLPPDVVRKLVGDKMYIGYSVNSLEKLREVEHLPIDYIGFGSIYETSTKKDYKLVGIEALRQAVKMTSKPIIAIGGITHYRVKEVLSAGAKGIAVVSAILGFEDVKKATEELVSAYKSYYREKLYSV
;
A
#
# COMPACT_ATOMS: atom_id res chain seq x y z
N MET A 1 -0.42 -12.92 2.51
CA MET A 1 -0.32 -11.51 2.05
C MET A 1 -1.49 -11.18 1.14
N ASN A 2 -2.37 -10.27 1.54
CA ASN A 2 -3.50 -9.79 0.73
C ASN A 2 -3.46 -8.26 0.62
N LEU A 3 -2.89 -7.75 -0.45
CA LEU A 3 -2.73 -6.32 -0.74
C LEU A 3 -3.69 -5.80 -1.84
N SER A 4 -4.86 -6.40 -1.97
CA SER A 4 -5.84 -6.06 -3.01
C SER A 4 -6.32 -4.61 -2.94
N ILE A 5 -6.72 -4.17 -1.75
CA ILE A 5 -7.13 -2.79 -1.44
C ILE A 5 -6.27 -2.31 -0.27
N TYR A 6 -5.25 -1.55 -0.59
CA TYR A 6 -4.17 -1.20 0.32
C TYR A 6 -4.22 0.29 0.67
N LEU A 7 -4.66 0.61 1.88
CA LEU A 7 -4.68 1.98 2.39
C LEU A 7 -3.30 2.35 2.93
N VAL A 8 -2.76 3.49 2.49
CA VAL A 8 -1.54 4.09 3.04
C VAL A 8 -1.92 5.36 3.79
N THR A 9 -1.49 5.50 5.05
CA THR A 9 -1.71 6.72 5.83
C THR A 9 -0.75 7.85 5.43
N ASP A 10 -1.15 9.10 5.69
CA ASP A 10 -0.31 10.27 5.47
C ASP A 10 -0.65 11.36 6.48
N ASP A 11 0.37 12.04 7.02
CA ASP A 11 0.24 13.10 8.04
C ASP A 11 -0.80 14.16 7.68
N ALA A 12 -0.98 14.48 6.40
CA ALA A 12 -1.88 15.54 5.95
C ALA A 12 -3.35 15.30 6.31
N TYR A 13 -3.75 14.03 6.46
CA TYR A 13 -5.14 13.63 6.69
C TYR A 13 -5.50 13.41 8.16
N PHE A 14 -4.52 13.47 9.07
CA PHE A 14 -4.72 13.16 10.49
C PHE A 14 -4.41 14.34 11.43
N LYS A 15 -4.47 15.56 10.94
CA LYS A 15 -4.33 16.76 11.80
C LYS A 15 -5.50 16.93 12.78
N ASP A 16 -6.71 16.70 12.27
CA ASP A 16 -7.96 16.91 13.00
C ASP A 16 -8.87 15.65 13.01
N ARG A 17 -8.32 14.50 12.65
CA ARG A 17 -9.03 13.22 12.62
C ARG A 17 -8.46 12.24 13.62
N ASP A 18 -9.34 11.54 14.30
CA ASP A 18 -8.96 10.38 15.11
C ASP A 18 -8.47 9.24 14.22
N LEU A 19 -7.24 8.77 14.48
CA LEU A 19 -6.59 7.76 13.66
C LEU A 19 -7.33 6.42 13.72
N VAL A 20 -7.63 5.94 14.92
CA VAL A 20 -8.21 4.60 15.13
C VAL A 20 -9.60 4.51 14.53
N SER A 21 -10.46 5.49 14.83
CA SER A 21 -11.82 5.56 14.28
C SER A 21 -11.82 5.65 12.74
N THR A 22 -10.91 6.44 12.16
CA THR A 22 -10.79 6.58 10.71
C THR A 22 -10.36 5.26 10.05
N ILE A 23 -9.37 4.58 10.61
CA ILE A 23 -8.90 3.29 10.11
C ILE A 23 -9.97 2.21 10.26
N GLU A 24 -10.70 2.20 11.39
CA GLU A 24 -11.81 1.26 11.57
C GLU A 24 -12.91 1.43 10.53
N GLN A 25 -13.26 2.66 10.16
CA GLN A 25 -14.19 2.94 9.06
C GLN A 25 -13.67 2.38 7.71
N ALA A 26 -12.37 2.56 7.41
CA ALA A 26 -11.76 2.01 6.20
C ALA A 26 -11.78 0.47 6.20
N ILE A 27 -11.50 -0.16 7.34
CA ILE A 27 -11.61 -1.61 7.53
C ILE A 27 -13.04 -2.09 7.27
N GLN A 28 -14.02 -1.44 7.86
CA GLN A 28 -15.45 -1.75 7.65
C GLN A 28 -15.87 -1.55 6.19
N GLY A 29 -15.26 -0.61 5.47
CA GLY A 29 -15.44 -0.41 4.03
C GLY A 29 -14.77 -1.48 3.17
N GLY A 30 -13.84 -2.27 3.72
CA GLY A 30 -13.28 -3.45 3.09
C GLY A 30 -11.84 -3.31 2.59
N ILE A 31 -10.99 -2.46 3.19
CA ILE A 31 -9.55 -2.54 2.92
C ILE A 31 -9.02 -3.91 3.33
N THR A 32 -8.02 -4.41 2.63
CA THR A 32 -7.36 -5.69 2.92
C THR A 32 -6.00 -5.51 3.57
N ALA A 33 -5.41 -4.34 3.43
CA ALA A 33 -4.12 -3.98 4.02
C ALA A 33 -4.09 -2.51 4.43
N LEU A 34 -3.37 -2.24 5.51
CA LEU A 34 -3.06 -0.92 6.04
C LEU A 34 -1.54 -0.73 6.06
N GLN A 35 -1.03 0.30 5.40
CA GLN A 35 0.35 0.76 5.61
C GLN A 35 0.34 1.97 6.55
N TYR A 36 0.94 1.81 7.72
CA TYR A 36 1.18 2.90 8.65
C TYR A 36 2.38 3.73 8.19
N ARG A 37 2.11 4.94 7.71
CA ARG A 37 3.12 5.87 7.21
C ARG A 37 2.87 7.26 7.79
N PHE A 38 3.77 7.68 8.70
CA PHE A 38 3.85 9.02 9.27
C PHE A 38 5.31 9.48 9.28
N LYS A 39 5.54 10.75 8.95
CA LYS A 39 6.88 11.34 8.87
C LYS A 39 7.17 12.34 10.00
N ASN A 40 6.13 12.82 10.67
CA ASN A 40 6.21 13.91 11.65
C ASN A 40 5.88 13.48 13.09
N LYS A 41 5.96 12.18 13.40
CA LYS A 41 5.70 11.64 14.73
C LYS A 41 6.97 11.11 15.39
N THR A 42 7.01 11.15 16.72
CA THR A 42 8.08 10.50 17.48
C THR A 42 7.95 8.98 17.43
N SER A 43 9.05 8.26 17.66
CA SER A 43 9.02 6.79 17.72
C SER A 43 8.05 6.25 18.77
N ARG A 44 7.93 6.93 19.92
CA ARG A 44 6.99 6.56 20.99
C ARG A 44 5.54 6.69 20.52
N GLN A 45 5.19 7.81 19.93
CA GLN A 45 3.84 8.03 19.38
C GLN A 45 3.49 6.96 18.32
N MET A 46 4.41 6.71 17.38
CA MET A 46 4.24 5.68 16.37
C MET A 46 4.02 4.30 17.00
N TYR A 47 4.82 3.94 17.98
CA TYR A 47 4.72 2.64 18.65
C TYR A 47 3.37 2.47 19.36
N GLU A 48 2.94 3.48 20.12
CA GLU A 48 1.66 3.45 20.86
C GLU A 48 0.47 3.32 19.88
N GLU A 49 0.46 4.07 18.79
CA GLU A 49 -0.56 3.96 17.73
C GLU A 49 -0.54 2.60 17.04
N LEU A 50 0.65 2.10 16.70
CA LEU A 50 0.82 0.81 16.06
C LEU A 50 0.35 -0.36 16.92
N LEU A 51 0.51 -0.30 18.25
CA LEU A 51 -0.04 -1.32 19.15
C LEU A 51 -1.57 -1.40 19.03
N VAL A 52 -2.26 -0.26 19.03
CA VAL A 52 -3.71 -0.21 18.89
C VAL A 52 -4.16 -0.67 17.50
N LEU A 53 -3.50 -0.20 16.46
CA LEU A 53 -3.80 -0.59 15.09
C LEU A 53 -3.50 -2.07 14.84
N ARG A 54 -2.49 -2.65 15.49
CA ARG A 54 -2.20 -4.08 15.39
C ARG A 54 -3.34 -4.95 15.92
N GLU A 55 -3.89 -4.60 17.07
CA GLU A 55 -5.05 -5.30 17.63
C GLU A 55 -6.28 -5.16 16.72
N LEU A 56 -6.48 -3.96 16.19
CA LEU A 56 -7.59 -3.69 15.26
C LEU A 56 -7.45 -4.52 13.97
N THR A 57 -6.30 -4.48 13.33
CA THR A 57 -6.05 -5.21 12.07
C THR A 57 -6.14 -6.72 12.24
N LYS A 58 -5.66 -7.26 13.35
CA LYS A 58 -5.82 -8.69 13.69
C LYS A 58 -7.29 -9.08 13.82
N ARG A 59 -8.08 -8.28 14.54
CA ARG A 59 -9.51 -8.54 14.75
C ARG A 59 -10.28 -8.70 13.44
N TYR A 60 -9.93 -7.90 12.44
CA TYR A 60 -10.60 -7.86 11.14
C TYR A 60 -9.87 -8.62 10.03
N ASN A 61 -8.78 -9.31 10.35
CA ASN A 61 -7.93 -10.03 9.39
C ASN A 61 -7.44 -9.12 8.24
N VAL A 62 -6.97 -7.92 8.60
CA VAL A 62 -6.34 -6.94 7.71
C VAL A 62 -4.83 -6.99 7.91
N GLU A 63 -4.07 -6.95 6.82
CA GLU A 63 -2.60 -6.92 6.88
C GLU A 63 -2.11 -5.57 7.43
N LEU A 64 -1.16 -5.60 8.37
CA LEU A 64 -0.50 -4.40 8.87
C LEU A 64 0.93 -4.31 8.33
N VAL A 65 1.22 -3.24 7.61
CA VAL A 65 2.54 -2.94 7.07
C VAL A 65 3.05 -1.65 7.70
N VAL A 66 4.31 -1.62 8.09
CA VAL A 66 4.97 -0.41 8.62
C VAL A 66 5.89 0.16 7.56
N ASN A 67 5.76 1.47 7.29
CA ASN A 67 6.60 2.17 6.33
C ASN A 67 7.95 2.53 6.96
N ASP A 68 9.08 2.21 6.31
CA ASP A 68 10.47 2.54 6.63
C ASP A 68 11.00 1.99 7.97
N ARG A 69 10.21 2.02 9.02
CA ARG A 69 10.59 1.75 10.40
C ARG A 69 10.57 0.24 10.72
N VAL A 70 11.63 -0.46 10.33
CA VAL A 70 11.82 -1.91 10.56
C VAL A 70 11.79 -2.24 12.05
N ASP A 71 12.36 -1.39 12.88
CA ASP A 71 12.35 -1.52 14.36
C ASP A 71 10.93 -1.53 14.92
N LEU A 72 10.07 -0.63 14.46
CA LEU A 72 8.67 -0.58 14.87
C LEU A 72 7.86 -1.75 14.31
N ALA A 73 8.12 -2.14 13.07
CA ALA A 73 7.48 -3.33 12.47
C ALA A 73 7.74 -4.58 13.29
N LEU A 74 8.98 -4.79 13.71
CA LEU A 74 9.37 -5.90 14.60
C LEU A 74 8.73 -5.78 15.98
N ALA A 75 8.76 -4.58 16.59
CA ALA A 75 8.26 -4.34 17.93
C ALA A 75 6.76 -4.66 18.08
N VAL A 76 5.95 -4.44 17.01
CA VAL A 76 4.51 -4.71 17.02
C VAL A 76 4.11 -6.00 16.30
N SER A 77 5.10 -6.77 15.84
CA SER A 77 4.86 -7.98 15.02
C SER A 77 3.94 -7.70 13.85
N ALA A 78 4.27 -6.68 13.05
CA ALA A 78 3.55 -6.36 11.81
C ALA A 78 3.66 -7.53 10.81
N ASP A 79 2.76 -7.57 9.84
CA ASP A 79 2.77 -8.60 8.80
C ASP A 79 3.83 -8.29 7.73
N GLY A 80 4.14 -7.00 7.52
CA GLY A 80 5.14 -6.56 6.56
C GLY A 80 5.78 -5.23 6.91
N VAL A 81 6.85 -4.93 6.19
CA VAL A 81 7.52 -3.63 6.17
C VAL A 81 7.68 -3.17 4.72
N HIS A 82 7.50 -1.88 4.48
CA HIS A 82 7.67 -1.29 3.15
C HIS A 82 8.80 -0.27 3.18
N VAL A 83 9.79 -0.45 2.32
CA VAL A 83 10.98 0.41 2.25
C VAL A 83 11.19 0.96 0.83
N GLY A 84 11.96 2.01 0.73
CA GLY A 84 12.35 2.65 -0.52
C GLY A 84 13.86 2.80 -0.67
N GLU A 85 14.27 3.52 -1.69
CA GLU A 85 15.67 3.67 -2.09
C GLU A 85 16.56 4.31 -1.01
N ASN A 86 15.98 5.18 -0.19
CA ASN A 86 16.73 5.93 0.85
C ASN A 86 16.62 5.29 2.24
N ASP A 87 15.97 4.12 2.34
CA ASP A 87 15.80 3.39 3.59
C ASP A 87 16.86 2.28 3.73
N LEU A 88 16.73 1.43 4.75
CA LEU A 88 17.59 0.27 4.90
C LEU A 88 17.50 -0.63 3.64
N PRO A 89 18.64 -1.08 3.10
CA PRO A 89 18.64 -1.99 1.96
C PRO A 89 17.84 -3.28 2.23
N PRO A 90 17.11 -3.81 1.25
CA PRO A 90 16.28 -5.00 1.43
C PRO A 90 17.01 -6.23 1.99
N ASP A 91 18.28 -6.42 1.63
CA ASP A 91 19.12 -7.51 2.19
C ASP A 91 19.32 -7.37 3.70
N VAL A 92 19.50 -6.12 4.18
CA VAL A 92 19.62 -5.82 5.61
C VAL A 92 18.28 -6.00 6.29
N VAL A 93 17.20 -5.51 5.67
CA VAL A 93 15.84 -5.68 6.21
C VAL A 93 15.50 -7.17 6.33
N ARG A 94 15.79 -7.98 5.31
CA ARG A 94 15.53 -9.43 5.35
C ARG A 94 16.29 -10.14 6.47
N LYS A 95 17.54 -9.76 6.74
CA LYS A 95 18.29 -10.29 7.88
C LYS A 95 17.66 -9.96 9.23
N LEU A 96 17.03 -8.78 9.35
CA LEU A 96 16.38 -8.35 10.58
C LEU A 96 15.01 -9.02 10.78
N VAL A 97 14.19 -9.10 9.74
CA VAL A 97 12.80 -9.57 9.85
C VAL A 97 12.63 -11.07 9.59
N GLY A 98 13.65 -11.74 9.02
CA GLY A 98 13.57 -13.16 8.65
C GLY A 98 12.49 -13.43 7.59
N ASP A 99 11.95 -14.67 7.58
CA ASP A 99 10.95 -15.12 6.61
C ASP A 99 9.50 -14.91 7.06
N LYS A 100 9.29 -14.44 8.30
CA LYS A 100 7.95 -14.28 8.88
C LYS A 100 7.25 -12.99 8.47
N MET A 101 8.00 -12.01 8.00
CA MET A 101 7.49 -10.70 7.61
C MET A 101 7.81 -10.46 6.14
N TYR A 102 6.82 -10.03 5.36
CA TYR A 102 7.09 -9.68 3.97
C TYR A 102 7.65 -8.25 3.83
N ILE A 103 8.40 -8.05 2.76
CA ILE A 103 9.07 -6.79 2.43
C ILE A 103 8.52 -6.26 1.12
N GLY A 104 7.96 -5.05 1.17
CA GLY A 104 7.62 -4.28 0.00
C GLY A 104 8.71 -3.28 -0.37
N TYR A 105 8.83 -2.98 -1.64
CA TYR A 105 9.80 -2.00 -2.14
C TYR A 105 9.17 -1.04 -3.14
N SER A 106 9.47 0.26 -2.98
CA SER A 106 8.99 1.31 -3.88
C SER A 106 9.82 1.40 -5.14
N VAL A 107 9.18 1.34 -6.31
CA VAL A 107 9.81 1.46 -7.63
C VAL A 107 9.07 2.50 -8.47
N ASN A 108 9.80 3.40 -9.10
CA ASN A 108 9.27 4.52 -9.88
C ASN A 108 9.84 4.62 -11.30
N SER A 109 10.42 3.55 -11.81
CA SER A 109 10.86 3.44 -13.20
C SER A 109 11.10 1.99 -13.61
N LEU A 110 11.11 1.71 -14.91
CA LEU A 110 11.43 0.37 -15.45
C LEU A 110 12.92 0.01 -15.26
N GLU A 111 13.79 1.02 -15.27
CA GLU A 111 15.22 0.86 -14.98
C GLU A 111 15.41 0.35 -13.55
N LYS A 112 14.78 1.04 -12.59
CA LYS A 112 14.83 0.65 -11.17
C LYS A 112 14.23 -0.74 -10.93
N LEU A 113 13.18 -1.09 -11.67
CA LEU A 113 12.57 -2.42 -11.58
C LEU A 113 13.58 -3.53 -11.91
N ARG A 114 14.41 -3.36 -12.96
CA ARG A 114 15.46 -4.33 -13.32
C ARG A 114 16.52 -4.47 -12.23
N GLU A 115 16.89 -3.36 -11.60
CA GLU A 115 17.89 -3.35 -10.53
C GLU A 115 17.43 -4.11 -9.28
N VAL A 116 16.12 -4.08 -8.97
CA VAL A 116 15.58 -4.64 -7.73
C VAL A 116 15.01 -6.07 -7.88
N GLU A 117 14.95 -6.62 -9.10
CA GLU A 117 14.34 -7.93 -9.35
C GLU A 117 14.98 -9.07 -8.53
N HIS A 118 16.29 -9.01 -8.30
CA HIS A 118 17.04 -10.00 -7.54
C HIS A 118 17.02 -9.79 -6.03
N LEU A 119 16.49 -8.65 -5.55
CA LEU A 119 16.47 -8.33 -4.13
C LEU A 119 15.47 -9.23 -3.37
N PRO A 120 15.70 -9.50 -2.08
CA PRO A 120 14.84 -10.34 -1.24
C PRO A 120 13.56 -9.60 -0.80
N ILE A 121 12.82 -9.08 -1.75
CA ILE A 121 11.53 -8.40 -1.57
C ILE A 121 10.37 -9.29 -2.04
N ASP A 122 9.19 -9.11 -1.44
CA ASP A 122 8.03 -9.96 -1.68
C ASP A 122 7.00 -9.31 -2.58
N TYR A 123 6.96 -7.98 -2.65
CA TYR A 123 6.11 -7.23 -3.58
C TYR A 123 6.72 -5.87 -3.93
N ILE A 124 6.24 -5.31 -5.02
CA ILE A 124 6.67 -4.02 -5.54
C ILE A 124 5.52 -3.03 -5.49
N GLY A 125 5.74 -1.88 -4.85
CA GLY A 125 4.89 -0.70 -4.97
C GLY A 125 5.34 0.11 -6.19
N PHE A 126 4.55 0.12 -7.27
CA PHE A 126 4.93 0.76 -8.53
C PHE A 126 4.08 1.99 -8.82
N GLY A 127 4.71 3.13 -8.98
CA GLY A 127 4.05 4.41 -9.27
C GLY A 127 5.00 5.60 -9.26
N SER A 128 4.46 6.79 -9.47
CA SER A 128 3.03 7.19 -9.48
C SER A 128 2.39 6.89 -10.84
N ILE A 129 1.27 6.17 -10.85
CA ILE A 129 0.58 5.81 -12.10
C ILE A 129 -0.12 7.01 -12.72
N TYR A 130 -0.72 7.86 -11.88
CA TYR A 130 -1.36 9.11 -12.26
C TYR A 130 -0.81 10.27 -11.41
N GLU A 131 -1.13 11.48 -11.80
CA GLU A 131 -0.83 12.66 -10.99
C GLU A 131 -1.45 12.54 -9.59
N THR A 132 -0.70 13.00 -8.58
CA THR A 132 -1.10 12.94 -7.18
C THR A 132 -0.67 14.19 -6.44
N SER A 133 -1.51 14.65 -5.51
CA SER A 133 -1.17 15.75 -4.58
C SER A 133 -0.60 15.27 -3.24
N THR A 134 -0.67 13.97 -2.97
CA THR A 134 -0.28 13.39 -1.68
C THR A 134 1.23 13.45 -1.45
N LYS A 135 2.02 13.22 -2.48
CA LYS A 135 3.49 13.31 -2.42
C LYS A 135 3.97 14.38 -3.40
N LYS A 136 4.74 15.36 -2.91
CA LYS A 136 5.22 16.48 -3.75
C LYS A 136 6.31 16.03 -4.73
N ASP A 137 7.24 15.19 -4.26
CA ASP A 137 8.36 14.70 -5.05
C ASP A 137 8.05 13.30 -5.60
N TYR A 138 7.18 13.22 -6.60
CA TYR A 138 6.89 11.97 -7.28
C TYR A 138 7.29 12.03 -8.76
N LYS A 139 7.63 10.88 -9.30
CA LYS A 139 7.84 10.69 -10.74
C LYS A 139 6.58 10.05 -11.33
N LEU A 140 5.98 10.69 -12.30
CA LEU A 140 4.88 10.11 -13.05
C LEU A 140 5.43 9.02 -13.98
N VAL A 141 5.00 7.77 -13.79
CA VAL A 141 5.42 6.64 -14.63
C VAL A 141 4.35 6.27 -15.66
N GLY A 142 3.08 6.42 -15.31
CA GLY A 142 1.96 6.18 -16.20
C GLY A 142 1.53 4.73 -16.33
N ILE A 143 0.37 4.53 -16.97
CA ILE A 143 -0.26 3.20 -17.13
C ILE A 143 0.52 2.29 -18.08
N GLU A 144 1.15 2.84 -19.12
CA GLU A 144 1.95 2.04 -20.06
C GLU A 144 3.21 1.48 -19.44
N ALA A 145 3.87 2.24 -18.54
CA ALA A 145 4.98 1.72 -17.77
C ALA A 145 4.53 0.60 -16.81
N LEU A 146 3.32 0.70 -16.22
CA LEU A 146 2.75 -0.40 -15.43
C LEU A 146 2.56 -1.67 -16.26
N ARG A 147 2.02 -1.58 -17.48
CA ARG A 147 1.86 -2.72 -18.41
C ARG A 147 3.19 -3.41 -18.73
N GLN A 148 4.23 -2.62 -18.90
CA GLN A 148 5.59 -3.15 -19.14
C GLN A 148 6.17 -3.76 -17.86
N ALA A 149 6.04 -3.07 -16.73
CA ALA A 149 6.55 -3.53 -15.44
C ALA A 149 6.01 -4.92 -15.06
N VAL A 150 4.70 -5.15 -15.24
CA VAL A 150 4.06 -6.45 -14.95
C VAL A 150 4.65 -7.60 -15.77
N LYS A 151 5.15 -7.32 -16.98
CA LYS A 151 5.78 -8.33 -17.85
C LYS A 151 7.25 -8.58 -17.51
N MET A 152 7.87 -7.66 -16.76
CA MET A 152 9.31 -7.69 -16.46
C MET A 152 9.65 -8.38 -15.15
N THR A 153 8.68 -8.64 -14.29
CA THR A 153 8.90 -9.24 -12.97
C THR A 153 7.89 -10.34 -12.67
N SER A 154 8.31 -11.34 -11.90
CA SER A 154 7.43 -12.35 -11.30
C SER A 154 6.82 -11.89 -9.98
N LYS A 155 7.37 -10.84 -9.37
CA LYS A 155 6.88 -10.30 -8.11
C LYS A 155 5.53 -9.59 -8.29
N PRO A 156 4.59 -9.73 -7.34
CA PRO A 156 3.33 -9.00 -7.43
C PRO A 156 3.55 -7.49 -7.40
N ILE A 157 2.94 -6.78 -8.36
CA ILE A 157 2.95 -5.32 -8.42
C ILE A 157 1.66 -4.77 -7.82
N ILE A 158 1.83 -3.90 -6.83
CA ILE A 158 0.77 -3.07 -6.26
C ILE A 158 0.93 -1.67 -6.84
N ALA A 159 -0.05 -1.23 -7.62
CA ALA A 159 -0.01 0.08 -8.25
C ALA A 159 -0.39 1.18 -7.26
N ILE A 160 0.32 2.30 -7.31
CA ILE A 160 0.10 3.45 -6.44
C ILE A 160 0.19 4.77 -7.21
N GLY A 161 -0.49 5.78 -6.72
CA GLY A 161 -0.43 7.16 -7.20
C GLY A 161 -1.63 7.57 -8.04
N GLY A 162 -2.47 8.45 -7.48
CA GLY A 162 -3.62 9.06 -8.14
C GLY A 162 -4.72 8.09 -8.55
N ILE A 163 -4.78 6.90 -7.95
CA ILE A 163 -5.78 5.87 -8.27
C ILE A 163 -7.08 6.21 -7.56
N THR A 164 -8.16 6.35 -8.33
CA THR A 164 -9.53 6.54 -7.87
C THR A 164 -10.39 5.34 -8.26
N HIS A 165 -11.61 5.23 -7.74
CA HIS A 165 -12.52 4.14 -8.10
C HIS A 165 -12.79 4.05 -9.62
N TYR A 166 -12.77 5.16 -10.36
CA TYR A 166 -12.91 5.18 -11.82
C TYR A 166 -11.70 4.59 -12.56
N ARG A 167 -10.51 4.60 -11.94
CA ARG A 167 -9.24 4.13 -12.54
C ARG A 167 -8.90 2.69 -12.18
N VAL A 168 -9.61 2.10 -11.22
CA VAL A 168 -9.35 0.73 -10.72
C VAL A 168 -9.34 -0.29 -11.87
N LYS A 169 -10.36 -0.26 -12.74
CA LYS A 169 -10.49 -1.20 -13.86
C LYS A 169 -9.29 -1.12 -14.81
N GLU A 170 -8.84 0.08 -15.15
CA GLU A 170 -7.70 0.29 -16.04
C GLU A 170 -6.40 -0.25 -15.41
N VAL A 171 -6.17 0.05 -14.13
CA VAL A 171 -4.98 -0.39 -13.39
C VAL A 171 -4.93 -1.91 -13.27
N LEU A 172 -6.03 -2.56 -12.94
CA LEU A 172 -6.11 -4.02 -12.87
C LEU A 172 -5.98 -4.68 -14.25
N SER A 173 -6.53 -4.07 -15.30
CA SER A 173 -6.38 -4.53 -16.68
C SER A 173 -4.93 -4.41 -17.18
N ALA A 174 -4.15 -3.48 -16.63
CA ALA A 174 -2.72 -3.39 -16.88
C ALA A 174 -1.91 -4.51 -16.21
N GLY A 175 -2.53 -5.28 -15.28
CA GLY A 175 -1.96 -6.47 -14.66
C GLY A 175 -1.52 -6.29 -13.21
N ALA A 176 -1.79 -5.13 -12.57
CA ALA A 176 -1.54 -4.95 -11.14
C ALA A 176 -2.32 -6.00 -10.31
N LYS A 177 -1.70 -6.47 -9.24
CA LYS A 177 -2.32 -7.44 -8.31
C LYS A 177 -3.13 -6.79 -7.21
N GLY A 178 -2.92 -5.50 -6.97
CA GLY A 178 -3.64 -4.69 -6.03
C GLY A 178 -3.42 -3.20 -6.30
N ILE A 179 -4.14 -2.39 -5.56
CA ILE A 179 -4.07 -0.93 -5.61
C ILE A 179 -3.75 -0.37 -4.23
N ALA A 180 -2.82 0.56 -4.17
CA ALA A 180 -2.52 1.33 -2.97
C ALA A 180 -3.03 2.76 -3.13
N VAL A 181 -3.74 3.27 -2.14
CA VAL A 181 -4.41 4.56 -2.17
C VAL A 181 -4.22 5.33 -0.86
N VAL A 182 -4.27 6.64 -0.95
CA VAL A 182 -4.31 7.57 0.17
C VAL A 182 -5.56 8.44 0.03
N SER A 183 -5.54 9.45 -0.83
CA SER A 183 -6.61 10.45 -0.99
C SER A 183 -7.94 9.88 -1.47
N ALA A 184 -7.92 8.79 -2.21
CA ALA A 184 -9.14 8.12 -2.68
C ALA A 184 -10.01 7.56 -1.53
N ILE A 185 -9.43 7.39 -0.34
CA ILE A 185 -10.14 7.01 0.89
C ILE A 185 -10.10 8.18 1.88
N LEU A 186 -8.92 8.66 2.26
CA LEU A 186 -8.76 9.65 3.32
C LEU A 186 -9.15 11.07 2.92
N GLY A 187 -9.31 11.35 1.63
CA GLY A 187 -9.77 12.64 1.12
C GLY A 187 -11.26 12.93 1.33
N PHE A 188 -12.03 11.96 1.84
CA PHE A 188 -13.46 12.06 2.06
C PHE A 188 -13.81 12.07 3.55
N GLU A 189 -14.93 12.68 3.91
CA GLU A 189 -15.45 12.63 5.28
C GLU A 189 -15.98 11.23 5.62
N ASP A 190 -16.77 10.65 4.72
CA ASP A 190 -17.27 9.29 4.83
C ASP A 190 -16.25 8.31 4.27
N VAL A 191 -15.28 7.98 5.12
CA VAL A 191 -14.16 7.06 4.80
C VAL A 191 -14.67 5.66 4.46
N LYS A 192 -15.71 5.18 5.16
CA LYS A 192 -16.30 3.86 4.90
C LYS A 192 -16.88 3.80 3.50
N LYS A 193 -17.71 4.76 3.13
CA LYS A 193 -18.34 4.84 1.81
C LYS A 193 -17.32 4.96 0.69
N ALA A 194 -16.32 5.84 0.83
CA ALA A 194 -15.24 5.98 -0.14
C ALA A 194 -14.47 4.65 -0.34
N THR A 195 -14.26 3.90 0.73
CA THR A 195 -13.65 2.57 0.65
C THR A 195 -14.55 1.56 -0.05
N GLU A 196 -15.84 1.53 0.27
CA GLU A 196 -16.84 0.65 -0.37
C GLU A 196 -16.91 0.88 -1.89
N GLU A 197 -16.80 2.11 -2.36
CA GLU A 197 -16.77 2.46 -3.78
C GLU A 197 -15.53 1.86 -4.48
N LEU A 198 -14.35 1.96 -3.87
CA LEU A 198 -13.13 1.32 -4.38
C LEU A 198 -13.22 -0.20 -4.41
N VAL A 199 -13.72 -0.80 -3.34
CA VAL A 199 -13.94 -2.26 -3.23
C VAL A 199 -14.94 -2.74 -4.27
N SER A 200 -16.02 -1.98 -4.50
CA SER A 200 -17.02 -2.28 -5.52
C SER A 200 -16.40 -2.28 -6.92
N ALA A 201 -15.62 -1.26 -7.26
CA ALA A 201 -14.91 -1.17 -8.54
C ALA A 201 -13.92 -2.34 -8.72
N TYR A 202 -13.17 -2.70 -7.66
CA TYR A 202 -12.25 -3.84 -7.67
C TYR A 202 -12.97 -5.16 -7.92
N LYS A 203 -14.05 -5.44 -7.19
CA LYS A 203 -14.86 -6.66 -7.33
C LYS A 203 -15.55 -6.73 -8.70
N SER A 204 -16.01 -5.61 -9.24
CA SER A 204 -16.65 -5.54 -10.56
C SER A 204 -15.70 -5.99 -11.66
N TYR A 205 -14.44 -5.56 -11.63
CA TYR A 205 -13.44 -6.00 -12.60
C TYR A 205 -13.28 -7.52 -12.63
N TYR A 206 -13.18 -8.18 -11.48
CA TYR A 206 -13.02 -9.63 -11.42
C TYR A 206 -14.29 -10.39 -11.81
N ARG A 207 -15.48 -9.88 -11.52
CA ARG A 207 -16.75 -10.47 -12.00
C ARG A 207 -16.82 -10.43 -13.53
N GLU A 208 -16.57 -9.27 -14.16
CA GLU A 208 -16.59 -9.14 -15.60
C GLU A 208 -15.62 -10.11 -16.28
N LYS A 209 -14.42 -10.31 -15.70
CA LYS A 209 -13.43 -11.24 -16.22
C LYS A 209 -13.89 -12.70 -16.17
N LEU A 210 -14.68 -13.09 -15.17
CA LEU A 210 -15.24 -14.45 -15.06
C LEU A 210 -16.29 -14.74 -16.14
N TYR A 211 -17.00 -13.73 -16.64
CA TYR A 211 -18.04 -13.88 -17.67
C TYR A 211 -17.53 -13.59 -19.09
N SER A 212 -16.25 -13.24 -19.25
CA SER A 212 -15.64 -12.91 -20.54
C SER A 212 -14.84 -14.09 -21.15
N VAL A 213 -14.97 -15.31 -20.59
CA VAL A 213 -14.34 -16.55 -21.04
C VAL A 213 -15.35 -17.44 -21.75
#